data_3af972d353f7f826032e104b1c945487
#
_entry.id   3af972d353f7f826032e104b1c945487
#
_cell.length_a   1.000
_cell.length_b   1.000
_cell.length_c   1.000
_cell.angle_alpha   90.00
_cell.angle_beta   90.00
_cell.angle_gamma   90.00
#
_symmetry.space_group_name_H-M   'P 1'
#
loop_
_entity.id
_entity.type
_entity.pdbx_description
1 polymer ?
#
loop_
_entity_poly.entity_id
_entity_poly.type
_entity_poly.pdbx_seq_one_letter_code
_entity_poly.pdbx_strand_id
1 'polypeptide(L)'
;MKTTSEQTKPESRSFFLTSLPFFIMAHAAHHFLTALPQPLLPAMRDEFRLNYTKASLIPMSFAISGATGQLPAGWLADRVGPTLLIAVGTIGVALAGVLIGFSQSFITLICFLMLMGLLSGGYHPAATPLISASVKPQHRGRALGLHLIGGNSSFFVAPLIAVGISSIWGWRGSFFGLAIPTIIFGLIFYLYLTQKAGKSHVAGVKQKISEEKPPQPGYQRRLIALLTMIIIGGGAGMSILSFLTLFMTDELGASNELAGGLLSIVFSSGLWAGPLGGYFSDRFGSVRIVIITGLISGAIIYALHFVSLGPTLYLVLFIQGLNMAIRMPVTEVFIMSQAPAKSRSTIFGVYYSTMQYTGAIFTPLGGYLIERFGFHFCFTATSIVVLIVAVVTSFFIYDAKDNYHAET
;
A
#
# COMPACT_ATOMS: atom_id res chain seq x y z
N MET A 1 6.55 -50.10 -28.22
CA MET A 1 6.29 -49.24 -27.04
C MET A 1 7.32 -48.14 -27.01
N LYS A 2 7.02 -46.97 -27.60
CA LYS A 2 7.89 -45.77 -27.57
C LYS A 2 7.35 -44.90 -26.50
N THR A 3 8.03 -44.80 -25.37
CA THR A 3 7.79 -43.85 -24.29
C THR A 3 8.26 -42.49 -24.79
N THR A 4 7.32 -41.66 -25.18
CA THR A 4 7.56 -40.21 -25.41
C THR A 4 7.81 -39.58 -24.05
N SER A 5 9.07 -39.33 -23.74
CA SER A 5 9.48 -38.41 -22.68
C SER A 5 9.01 -37.01 -23.08
N GLU A 6 7.87 -36.55 -22.56
CA GLU A 6 7.48 -35.16 -22.57
C GLU A 6 8.53 -34.35 -21.80
N GLN A 7 9.42 -33.73 -22.54
CA GLN A 7 10.33 -32.74 -22.03
C GLN A 7 9.49 -31.56 -21.53
N THR A 8 9.14 -31.58 -20.25
CA THR A 8 8.56 -30.42 -19.56
C THR A 8 9.61 -29.31 -19.53
N LYS A 9 9.51 -28.42 -20.51
CA LYS A 9 10.36 -27.22 -20.61
C LYS A 9 10.29 -26.38 -19.31
N PRO A 10 11.38 -25.70 -18.94
CA PRO A 10 11.50 -24.89 -17.73
C PRO A 10 10.79 -23.54 -17.87
N GLU A 11 9.48 -23.52 -18.16
CA GLU A 11 8.72 -22.28 -18.37
C GLU A 11 8.71 -21.37 -17.14
N SER A 12 8.69 -21.93 -15.93
CA SER A 12 8.77 -21.13 -14.72
C SER A 12 10.13 -20.46 -14.53
N ARG A 13 11.24 -21.15 -14.81
CA ARG A 13 12.59 -20.57 -14.68
C ARG A 13 12.79 -19.42 -15.66
N SER A 14 12.27 -19.54 -16.88
CA SER A 14 12.31 -18.47 -17.88
C SER A 14 11.55 -17.23 -17.40
N PHE A 15 10.34 -17.41 -16.83
CA PHE A 15 9.56 -16.27 -16.32
C PHE A 15 10.28 -15.51 -15.20
N PHE A 16 10.87 -16.22 -14.23
CA PHE A 16 11.61 -15.61 -13.13
C PHE A 16 12.81 -14.78 -13.60
N LEU A 17 13.47 -15.20 -14.66
CA LEU A 17 14.68 -14.53 -15.17
C LEU A 17 14.38 -13.45 -16.21
N THR A 18 13.28 -13.55 -16.94
CA THR A 18 13.02 -12.65 -18.08
C THR A 18 11.87 -11.68 -17.85
N SER A 19 10.74 -12.12 -17.30
CA SER A 19 9.53 -11.28 -17.18
C SER A 19 9.34 -10.69 -15.80
N LEU A 20 9.59 -11.47 -14.75
CA LEU A 20 9.37 -11.01 -13.38
C LEU A 20 10.20 -9.77 -13.01
N PRO A 21 11.47 -9.61 -13.43
CA PRO A 21 12.21 -8.37 -13.21
C PRO A 21 11.50 -7.14 -13.78
N PHE A 22 10.91 -7.24 -14.98
CA PHE A 22 10.13 -6.15 -15.55
C PHE A 22 8.87 -5.82 -14.71
N PHE A 23 8.19 -6.83 -14.19
CA PHE A 23 7.06 -6.61 -13.28
C PHE A 23 7.49 -5.97 -11.95
N ILE A 24 8.65 -6.35 -11.39
CA ILE A 24 9.22 -5.73 -10.20
C ILE A 24 9.53 -4.25 -10.47
N MET A 25 10.18 -3.96 -11.58
CA MET A 25 10.51 -2.58 -12.00
C MET A 25 9.24 -1.77 -12.31
N ALA A 26 8.21 -2.37 -12.93
CA ALA A 26 6.94 -1.72 -13.21
C ALA A 26 6.20 -1.35 -11.91
N HIS A 27 6.24 -2.24 -10.91
CA HIS A 27 5.68 -1.97 -9.59
C HIS A 27 6.44 -0.85 -8.88
N ALA A 28 7.77 -0.85 -8.97
CA ALA A 28 8.60 0.23 -8.46
C ALA A 28 8.29 1.56 -9.16
N ALA A 29 8.27 1.58 -10.49
CA ALA A 29 8.02 2.77 -11.29
C ALA A 29 6.64 3.38 -11.01
N HIS A 30 5.60 2.52 -10.86
CA HIS A 30 4.26 2.92 -10.47
C HIS A 30 4.25 3.63 -9.11
N HIS A 31 4.90 3.04 -8.10
CA HIS A 31 4.90 3.59 -6.75
C HIS A 31 5.89 4.73 -6.55
N PHE A 32 6.92 4.89 -7.36
CA PHE A 32 7.80 6.07 -7.28
C PHE A 32 7.01 7.38 -7.40
N LEU A 33 6.02 7.43 -8.27
CA LEU A 33 5.21 8.64 -8.46
C LEU A 33 4.05 8.75 -7.46
N THR A 34 3.40 7.63 -7.17
CA THR A 34 2.25 7.65 -6.24
C THR A 34 2.67 7.89 -4.78
N ALA A 35 3.95 7.68 -4.45
CA ALA A 35 4.50 7.97 -3.13
C ALA A 35 4.94 9.44 -2.95
N LEU A 36 5.07 10.24 -4.02
CA LEU A 36 5.59 11.61 -3.96
C LEU A 36 4.76 12.60 -3.15
N PRO A 37 3.41 12.57 -3.18
CA PRO A 37 2.62 13.58 -2.49
C PRO A 37 2.92 13.69 -0.99
N GLN A 38 3.26 12.58 -0.33
CA GLN A 38 3.46 12.57 1.11
C GLN A 38 4.79 13.24 1.56
N PRO A 39 5.96 12.90 1.02
CA PRO A 39 7.21 13.58 1.39
C PRO A 39 7.27 15.05 0.93
N LEU A 40 6.53 15.41 -0.12
CA LEU A 40 6.49 16.77 -0.67
C LEU A 40 5.32 17.61 -0.12
N LEU A 41 4.52 17.06 0.79
CA LEU A 41 3.34 17.74 1.34
C LEU A 41 3.66 19.10 1.98
N PRO A 42 4.74 19.26 2.79
CA PRO A 42 5.08 20.57 3.35
C PRO A 42 5.34 21.61 2.27
N ALA A 43 6.16 21.29 1.26
CA ALA A 43 6.49 22.21 0.17
C ALA A 43 5.24 22.62 -0.66
N MET A 44 4.34 21.67 -0.94
CA MET A 44 3.08 21.96 -1.63
C MET A 44 2.14 22.82 -0.78
N ARG A 45 2.03 22.52 0.53
CA ARG A 45 1.25 23.31 1.48
C ARG A 45 1.72 24.75 1.52
N ASP A 46 3.02 24.96 1.66
CA ASP A 46 3.61 26.28 1.81
C ASP A 46 3.42 27.14 0.54
N GLU A 47 3.62 26.54 -0.64
CA GLU A 47 3.45 27.26 -1.90
C GLU A 47 2.00 27.71 -2.13
N PHE A 48 1.03 26.83 -1.87
CA PHE A 48 -0.39 27.18 -2.02
C PHE A 48 -1.01 27.82 -0.78
N ARG A 49 -0.21 28.07 0.28
CA ARG A 49 -0.62 28.69 1.56
C ARG A 49 -1.84 27.98 2.17
N LEU A 50 -1.76 26.64 2.22
CA LEU A 50 -2.86 25.84 2.71
C LEU A 50 -2.80 25.71 4.24
N ASN A 51 -3.97 25.74 4.87
CA ASN A 51 -4.11 25.27 6.24
C ASN A 51 -4.13 23.71 6.27
N TYR A 52 -4.10 23.11 7.45
CA TYR A 52 -4.05 21.64 7.59
C TYR A 52 -5.26 20.94 6.96
N THR A 53 -6.47 21.53 7.11
CA THR A 53 -7.69 21.02 6.51
C THR A 53 -7.61 20.96 4.98
N LYS A 54 -7.09 22.03 4.34
CA LYS A 54 -6.90 22.04 2.88
C LYS A 54 -5.74 21.12 2.46
N ALA A 55 -4.63 21.10 3.21
CA ALA A 55 -3.48 20.25 2.92
C ALA A 55 -3.86 18.75 2.93
N SER A 56 -4.80 18.33 3.79
CA SER A 56 -5.31 16.97 3.84
C SER A 56 -6.03 16.52 2.57
N LEU A 57 -6.54 17.46 1.76
CA LEU A 57 -7.18 17.14 0.49
C LEU A 57 -6.18 16.61 -0.56
N ILE A 58 -4.88 16.86 -0.38
CA ILE A 58 -3.82 16.35 -1.26
C ILE A 58 -3.76 14.80 -1.19
N PRO A 59 -3.46 14.17 -0.02
CA PRO A 59 -3.48 12.72 0.07
C PRO A 59 -4.89 12.12 -0.09
N MET A 60 -5.94 12.81 0.38
CA MET A 60 -7.32 12.36 0.23
C MET A 60 -7.74 12.21 -1.24
N SER A 61 -7.46 13.21 -2.07
CA SER A 61 -7.86 13.22 -3.49
C SER A 61 -7.28 12.04 -4.25
N PHE A 62 -6.01 11.73 -4.02
CA PHE A 62 -5.35 10.56 -4.58
C PHE A 62 -5.96 9.25 -4.05
N ALA A 63 -6.15 9.13 -2.73
CA ALA A 63 -6.63 7.89 -2.12
C ALA A 63 -8.06 7.54 -2.54
N ILE A 64 -8.98 8.51 -2.52
CA ILE A 64 -10.40 8.26 -2.88
C ILE A 64 -10.55 7.92 -4.37
N SER A 65 -9.82 8.62 -5.24
CA SER A 65 -9.87 8.34 -6.68
C SER A 65 -9.19 7.02 -7.03
N GLY A 66 -8.11 6.66 -6.34
CA GLY A 66 -7.43 5.37 -6.48
C GLY A 66 -8.33 4.20 -6.07
N ALA A 67 -8.99 4.31 -4.91
CA ALA A 67 -9.97 3.32 -4.47
C ALA A 67 -11.12 3.16 -5.48
N THR A 68 -11.63 4.28 -6.00
CA THR A 68 -12.70 4.30 -7.01
C THR A 68 -12.25 3.67 -8.32
N GLY A 69 -11.01 3.94 -8.76
CA GLY A 69 -10.45 3.38 -9.99
C GLY A 69 -10.21 1.87 -9.91
N GLN A 70 -9.90 1.33 -8.73
CA GLN A 70 -9.69 -0.11 -8.53
C GLN A 70 -10.97 -0.94 -8.72
N LEU A 71 -12.14 -0.39 -8.38
CA LEU A 71 -13.40 -1.13 -8.45
C LEU A 71 -13.71 -1.64 -9.88
N PRO A 72 -13.68 -0.80 -10.94
CA PRO A 72 -13.93 -1.27 -12.31
C PRO A 72 -12.72 -1.95 -12.95
N ALA A 73 -11.51 -1.77 -12.39
CA ALA A 73 -10.27 -2.17 -13.05
C ALA A 73 -10.16 -3.69 -13.26
N GLY A 74 -10.62 -4.51 -12.32
CA GLY A 74 -10.63 -5.96 -12.47
C GLY A 74 -11.54 -6.40 -13.63
N TRP A 75 -12.76 -5.87 -13.68
CA TRP A 75 -13.71 -6.13 -14.77
C TRP A 75 -13.19 -5.61 -16.12
N LEU A 76 -12.53 -4.45 -16.12
CA LEU A 76 -11.96 -3.86 -17.32
C LEU A 76 -10.77 -4.68 -17.81
N ALA A 77 -9.92 -5.23 -16.89
CA ALA A 77 -8.82 -6.11 -17.23
C ALA A 77 -9.27 -7.37 -17.98
N ASP A 78 -10.43 -7.92 -17.60
CA ASP A 78 -11.01 -9.09 -18.27
C ASP A 78 -11.52 -8.77 -19.69
N ARG A 79 -11.90 -7.51 -19.97
CA ARG A 79 -12.45 -7.10 -21.27
C ARG A 79 -11.40 -6.56 -22.24
N VAL A 80 -10.54 -5.65 -21.79
CA VAL A 80 -9.56 -4.97 -22.66
C VAL A 80 -8.18 -5.60 -22.58
N GLY A 81 -8.00 -6.55 -21.67
CA GLY A 81 -6.75 -7.25 -21.41
C GLY A 81 -5.87 -6.59 -20.34
N PRO A 82 -5.14 -7.41 -19.57
CA PRO A 82 -4.31 -6.94 -18.46
C PRO A 82 -3.15 -6.04 -18.91
N THR A 83 -2.59 -6.26 -20.10
CA THR A 83 -1.47 -5.50 -20.65
C THR A 83 -1.79 -4.00 -20.77
N LEU A 84 -2.98 -3.66 -21.27
CA LEU A 84 -3.39 -2.27 -21.40
C LEU A 84 -3.57 -1.61 -20.04
N LEU A 85 -4.16 -2.31 -19.07
CA LEU A 85 -4.37 -1.76 -17.72
C LEU A 85 -3.06 -1.57 -16.96
N ILE A 86 -2.10 -2.46 -17.13
CA ILE A 86 -0.75 -2.30 -16.58
C ILE A 86 -0.09 -1.05 -17.18
N ALA A 87 -0.22 -0.84 -18.49
CA ALA A 87 0.30 0.36 -19.15
C ALA A 87 -0.40 1.63 -18.64
N VAL A 88 -1.72 1.64 -18.51
CA VAL A 88 -2.48 2.76 -17.92
C VAL A 88 -2.02 3.02 -16.49
N GLY A 89 -1.89 1.98 -15.67
CA GLY A 89 -1.43 2.11 -14.28
C GLY A 89 0.03 2.57 -14.15
N THR A 90 0.86 2.42 -15.17
CA THR A 90 2.27 2.84 -15.14
C THR A 90 2.47 4.15 -15.90
N ILE A 91 2.17 4.18 -17.22
CA ILE A 91 2.35 5.35 -18.09
C ILE A 91 1.35 6.45 -17.73
N GLY A 92 0.09 6.07 -17.48
CA GLY A 92 -0.96 7.04 -17.12
C GLY A 92 -0.66 7.75 -15.80
N VAL A 93 -0.20 7.02 -14.79
CA VAL A 93 0.28 7.62 -13.52
C VAL A 93 1.43 8.59 -13.77
N ALA A 94 2.37 8.24 -14.66
CA ALA A 94 3.50 9.12 -14.98
C ALA A 94 3.06 10.36 -15.76
N LEU A 95 2.13 10.24 -16.70
CA LEU A 95 1.54 11.39 -17.39
C LEU A 95 0.78 12.31 -16.42
N ALA A 96 0.01 11.74 -15.48
CA ALA A 96 -0.62 12.52 -14.42
C ALA A 96 0.43 13.20 -13.52
N GLY A 97 1.57 12.55 -13.27
CA GLY A 97 2.71 13.15 -12.58
C GLY A 97 3.27 14.38 -13.30
N VAL A 98 3.43 14.31 -14.63
CA VAL A 98 3.80 15.48 -15.45
C VAL A 98 2.78 16.60 -15.30
N LEU A 99 1.48 16.30 -15.35
CA LEU A 99 0.43 17.31 -15.16
C LEU A 99 0.48 17.93 -13.75
N ILE A 100 0.74 17.12 -12.71
CA ILE A 100 0.96 17.64 -11.35
C ILE A 100 2.13 18.62 -11.32
N GLY A 101 3.25 18.31 -12.00
CA GLY A 101 4.37 19.22 -12.13
C GLY A 101 4.01 20.56 -12.82
N PHE A 102 3.01 20.59 -13.69
CA PHE A 102 2.49 21.79 -14.33
C PHE A 102 1.40 22.52 -13.53
N SER A 103 0.96 22.00 -12.39
CA SER A 103 -0.12 22.64 -11.63
C SER A 103 0.28 24.02 -11.12
N GLN A 104 -0.56 25.04 -11.41
CA GLN A 104 -0.33 26.43 -11.00
C GLN A 104 -1.31 26.87 -9.90
N SER A 105 -2.27 26.06 -9.56
CA SER A 105 -3.25 26.32 -8.51
C SER A 105 -3.54 25.05 -7.69
N PHE A 106 -4.04 25.26 -6.47
CA PHE A 106 -4.46 24.14 -5.63
C PHE A 106 -5.56 23.28 -6.30
N ILE A 107 -6.49 23.91 -7.03
CA ILE A 107 -7.56 23.17 -7.72
C ILE A 107 -6.97 22.27 -8.81
N THR A 108 -6.05 22.77 -9.64
CA THR A 108 -5.41 21.96 -10.70
C THR A 108 -4.56 20.83 -10.09
N LEU A 109 -3.88 21.09 -8.98
CA LEU A 109 -3.15 20.05 -8.24
C LEU A 109 -4.09 18.92 -7.80
N ILE A 110 -5.22 19.24 -7.16
CA ILE A 110 -6.22 18.25 -6.72
C ILE A 110 -6.78 17.47 -7.91
N CYS A 111 -7.17 18.15 -9.00
CA CYS A 111 -7.68 17.46 -10.19
C CYS A 111 -6.66 16.47 -10.78
N PHE A 112 -5.39 16.84 -10.84
CA PHE A 112 -4.35 15.97 -11.38
C PHE A 112 -3.97 14.83 -10.42
N LEU A 113 -4.04 15.05 -9.10
CA LEU A 113 -3.90 13.99 -8.09
C LEU A 113 -5.07 13.00 -8.17
N MET A 114 -6.30 13.47 -8.39
CA MET A 114 -7.45 12.59 -8.62
C MET A 114 -7.28 11.78 -9.90
N LEU A 115 -6.78 12.39 -10.98
CA LEU A 115 -6.47 11.68 -12.22
C LEU A 115 -5.40 10.62 -11.99
N MET A 116 -4.32 10.96 -11.28
CA MET A 116 -3.26 10.02 -10.93
C MET A 116 -3.81 8.83 -10.11
N GLY A 117 -4.64 9.09 -9.10
CA GLY A 117 -5.28 8.05 -8.30
C GLY A 117 -6.15 7.14 -9.16
N LEU A 118 -7.03 7.71 -9.98
CA LEU A 118 -7.92 6.95 -10.87
C LEU A 118 -7.13 6.01 -11.79
N LEU A 119 -6.08 6.51 -12.43
CA LEU A 119 -5.22 5.73 -13.33
C LEU A 119 -4.42 4.67 -12.59
N SER A 120 -4.00 4.95 -11.35
CA SER A 120 -3.26 4.01 -10.50
C SER A 120 -4.05 2.74 -10.18
N GLY A 121 -5.38 2.84 -10.10
CA GLY A 121 -6.27 1.72 -9.80
C GLY A 121 -6.16 0.55 -10.78
N GLY A 122 -5.68 0.78 -12.01
CA GLY A 122 -5.57 -0.25 -13.04
C GLY A 122 -4.43 -1.26 -12.85
N TYR A 123 -3.35 -0.89 -12.13
CA TYR A 123 -2.13 -1.68 -12.08
C TYR A 123 -2.30 -3.02 -11.34
N HIS A 124 -2.68 -2.98 -10.07
CA HIS A 124 -2.71 -4.16 -9.21
C HIS A 124 -3.71 -5.24 -9.65
N PRO A 125 -4.97 -4.90 -9.99
CA PRO A 125 -5.93 -5.89 -10.47
C PRO A 125 -5.52 -6.58 -11.76
N ALA A 126 -4.67 -5.96 -12.57
CA ALA A 126 -4.17 -6.51 -13.83
C ALA A 126 -2.85 -7.28 -13.66
N ALA A 127 -1.88 -6.75 -12.91
CA ALA A 127 -0.54 -7.33 -12.78
C ALA A 127 -0.54 -8.62 -11.93
N THR A 128 -1.23 -8.62 -10.79
CA THR A 128 -1.21 -9.76 -9.86
C THR A 128 -1.76 -11.06 -10.47
N PRO A 129 -2.92 -11.07 -11.16
CA PRO A 129 -3.42 -12.28 -11.83
C PRO A 129 -2.51 -12.71 -12.99
N LEU A 130 -1.95 -11.76 -13.75
CA LEU A 130 -1.08 -12.08 -14.87
C LEU A 130 0.22 -12.74 -14.41
N ILE A 131 0.86 -12.25 -13.34
CA ILE A 131 2.03 -12.88 -12.72
C ILE A 131 1.67 -14.27 -12.20
N SER A 132 0.55 -14.39 -11.50
CA SER A 132 0.08 -15.65 -10.91
C SER A 132 -0.21 -16.73 -11.97
N ALA A 133 -0.78 -16.32 -13.12
CA ALA A 133 -1.04 -17.22 -14.25
C ALA A 133 0.24 -17.61 -15.02
N SER A 134 1.31 -16.83 -14.90
CA SER A 134 2.58 -17.04 -15.63
C SER A 134 3.52 -18.04 -14.96
N VAL A 135 3.17 -18.56 -13.78
CA VAL A 135 3.99 -19.51 -13.00
C VAL A 135 3.17 -20.70 -12.52
N LYS A 136 3.84 -21.83 -12.23
CA LYS A 136 3.21 -23.00 -11.63
C LYS A 136 2.63 -22.66 -10.25
N PRO A 137 1.54 -23.33 -9.79
CA PRO A 137 0.88 -23.04 -8.51
C PRO A 137 1.85 -22.96 -7.32
N GLN A 138 2.81 -23.87 -7.21
CA GLN A 138 3.80 -23.90 -6.13
C GLN A 138 4.77 -22.72 -6.13
N HIS A 139 4.85 -21.94 -7.21
CA HIS A 139 5.76 -20.80 -7.33
C HIS A 139 5.04 -19.44 -7.27
N ARG A 140 3.70 -19.42 -7.18
CA ARG A 140 2.90 -18.18 -7.18
C ARG A 140 3.27 -17.26 -6.02
N GLY A 141 3.34 -17.80 -4.81
CA GLY A 141 3.71 -17.02 -3.63
C GLY A 141 5.09 -16.37 -3.77
N ARG A 142 6.09 -17.13 -4.28
CA ARG A 142 7.42 -16.60 -4.53
C ARG A 142 7.43 -15.49 -5.59
N ALA A 143 6.70 -15.67 -6.70
CA ALA A 143 6.64 -14.67 -7.77
C ALA A 143 5.97 -13.38 -7.31
N LEU A 144 4.84 -13.48 -6.60
CA LEU A 144 4.13 -12.34 -6.05
C LEU A 144 4.92 -11.66 -4.92
N GLY A 145 5.58 -12.42 -4.04
CA GLY A 145 6.44 -11.88 -3.00
C GLY A 145 7.59 -11.06 -3.58
N LEU A 146 8.27 -11.56 -4.62
CA LEU A 146 9.33 -10.81 -5.32
C LEU A 146 8.78 -9.57 -6.02
N HIS A 147 7.59 -9.66 -6.63
CA HIS A 147 6.92 -8.49 -7.23
C HIS A 147 6.63 -7.40 -6.19
N LEU A 148 6.19 -7.75 -4.98
CA LEU A 148 5.92 -6.80 -3.91
C LEU A 148 7.17 -6.06 -3.43
N ILE A 149 8.37 -6.64 -3.57
CA ILE A 149 9.62 -5.94 -3.24
C ILE A 149 9.75 -4.67 -4.07
N GLY A 150 9.34 -4.67 -5.35
CA GLY A 150 9.35 -3.48 -6.21
C GLY A 150 8.54 -2.33 -5.61
N GLY A 151 7.30 -2.58 -5.22
CA GLY A 151 6.43 -1.58 -4.61
C GLY A 151 6.95 -1.10 -3.25
N ASN A 152 7.30 -2.02 -2.36
CA ASN A 152 7.78 -1.69 -1.02
C ASN A 152 9.10 -0.89 -1.05
N SER A 153 10.03 -1.24 -1.95
CA SER A 153 11.28 -0.48 -2.11
C SER A 153 11.03 0.94 -2.57
N SER A 154 9.99 1.17 -3.35
CA SER A 154 9.66 2.53 -3.82
C SER A 154 9.23 3.45 -2.70
N PHE A 155 8.42 2.99 -1.76
CA PHE A 155 8.05 3.80 -0.60
C PHE A 155 9.26 4.17 0.29
N PHE A 156 10.30 3.34 0.30
CA PHE A 156 11.56 3.67 0.97
C PHE A 156 12.42 4.65 0.15
N VAL A 157 12.58 4.39 -1.15
CA VAL A 157 13.52 5.11 -2.02
C VAL A 157 12.94 6.42 -2.57
N ALA A 158 11.62 6.45 -2.88
CA ALA A 158 10.98 7.61 -3.48
C ALA A 158 11.10 8.90 -2.65
N PRO A 159 10.91 8.89 -1.32
CA PRO A 159 11.12 10.09 -0.51
C PRO A 159 12.55 10.65 -0.63
N LEU A 160 13.55 9.77 -0.63
CA LEU A 160 14.97 10.18 -0.73
C LEU A 160 15.27 10.84 -2.09
N ILE A 161 14.80 10.22 -3.18
CA ILE A 161 14.96 10.76 -4.53
C ILE A 161 14.17 12.07 -4.67
N ALA A 162 12.92 12.08 -4.20
CA ALA A 162 12.05 13.26 -4.29
C ALA A 162 12.65 14.46 -3.60
N VAL A 163 13.16 14.28 -2.40
CA VAL A 163 13.82 15.33 -1.61
C VAL A 163 15.09 15.82 -2.29
N GLY A 164 15.93 14.89 -2.78
CA GLY A 164 17.15 15.26 -3.50
C GLY A 164 16.87 16.09 -4.77
N ILE A 165 15.82 15.75 -5.51
CA ILE A 165 15.40 16.53 -6.68
C ILE A 165 14.76 17.86 -6.25
N SER A 166 13.90 17.81 -5.22
CA SER A 166 13.16 18.98 -4.74
C SER A 166 14.08 20.10 -4.20
N SER A 167 15.20 19.73 -3.59
CA SER A 167 16.19 20.71 -3.09
C SER A 167 16.83 21.55 -4.18
N ILE A 168 16.83 21.05 -5.45
CA ILE A 168 17.45 21.75 -6.59
C ILE A 168 16.39 22.40 -7.49
N TRP A 169 15.31 21.68 -7.78
CA TRP A 169 14.29 22.04 -8.78
C TRP A 169 12.87 22.24 -8.19
N GLY A 170 12.77 22.31 -6.86
CA GLY A 170 11.49 22.38 -6.18
C GLY A 170 10.68 21.08 -6.28
N TRP A 171 9.56 21.00 -5.57
CA TRP A 171 8.73 19.80 -5.52
C TRP A 171 8.18 19.36 -6.91
N ARG A 172 7.96 20.32 -7.83
CA ARG A 172 7.55 20.02 -9.21
C ARG A 172 8.62 19.26 -9.98
N GLY A 173 9.89 19.60 -9.76
CA GLY A 173 11.04 18.90 -10.33
C GLY A 173 11.05 17.41 -10.00
N SER A 174 10.60 17.02 -8.80
CA SER A 174 10.51 15.62 -8.40
C SER A 174 9.49 14.84 -9.22
N PHE A 175 8.36 15.45 -9.56
CA PHE A 175 7.37 14.84 -10.44
C PHE A 175 7.91 14.67 -11.86
N PHE A 176 8.52 15.70 -12.45
CA PHE A 176 9.12 15.60 -13.79
C PHE A 176 10.26 14.59 -13.82
N GLY A 177 11.17 14.64 -12.84
CA GLY A 177 12.35 13.78 -12.78
C GLY A 177 12.03 12.29 -12.67
N LEU A 178 10.92 11.93 -12.01
CA LEU A 178 10.48 10.53 -11.90
C LEU A 178 9.47 10.14 -12.97
N ALA A 179 8.68 11.08 -13.51
CA ALA A 179 7.70 10.77 -14.55
C ALA A 179 8.38 10.39 -15.88
N ILE A 180 9.40 11.11 -16.30
CA ILE A 180 10.06 10.86 -17.59
C ILE A 180 10.65 9.45 -17.67
N PRO A 181 11.49 8.98 -16.72
CA PRO A 181 11.96 7.60 -16.71
C PRO A 181 10.84 6.56 -16.63
N THR A 182 9.78 6.86 -15.87
CA THR A 182 8.62 5.95 -15.74
C THR A 182 7.86 5.82 -17.06
N ILE A 183 7.67 6.91 -17.83
CA ILE A 183 7.05 6.85 -19.16
C ILE A 183 7.89 5.99 -20.10
N ILE A 184 9.20 6.25 -20.16
CA ILE A 184 10.13 5.50 -21.04
C ILE A 184 10.09 4.01 -20.69
N PHE A 185 10.24 3.69 -19.41
CA PHE A 185 10.18 2.30 -18.95
C PHE A 185 8.80 1.67 -19.23
N GLY A 186 7.72 2.38 -18.95
CA GLY A 186 6.35 1.91 -19.19
C GLY A 186 6.08 1.58 -20.65
N LEU A 187 6.56 2.40 -21.58
CA LEU A 187 6.47 2.14 -23.02
C LEU A 187 7.26 0.89 -23.41
N ILE A 188 8.50 0.75 -22.94
CA ILE A 188 9.31 -0.45 -23.17
C ILE A 188 8.61 -1.70 -22.63
N PHE A 189 8.06 -1.62 -21.43
CA PHE A 189 7.36 -2.73 -20.79
C PHE A 189 6.05 -3.08 -21.51
N TYR A 190 5.30 -2.08 -21.96
CA TYR A 190 4.09 -2.29 -22.77
C TYR A 190 4.41 -3.02 -24.06
N LEU A 191 5.44 -2.59 -24.79
CA LEU A 191 5.89 -3.24 -26.02
C LEU A 191 6.37 -4.68 -25.75
N TYR A 192 7.09 -4.91 -24.67
CA TYR A 192 7.50 -6.24 -24.24
C TYR A 192 6.31 -7.16 -23.98
N LEU A 193 5.30 -6.69 -23.23
CA LEU A 193 4.11 -7.47 -22.91
C LEU A 193 3.25 -7.76 -24.16
N THR A 194 3.08 -6.82 -25.07
CA THR A 194 2.32 -7.02 -26.32
C THR A 194 2.98 -8.05 -27.23
N GLN A 195 4.31 -8.02 -27.38
CA GLN A 195 5.04 -9.02 -28.15
C GLN A 195 4.92 -10.43 -27.54
N LYS A 196 4.85 -10.51 -26.21
CA LYS A 196 4.71 -11.78 -25.51
C LYS A 196 3.28 -12.31 -25.52
N ALA A 197 2.28 -11.44 -25.40
CA ALA A 197 0.86 -11.80 -25.48
C ALA A 197 0.46 -12.37 -26.84
N GLY A 198 1.05 -11.89 -27.93
CA GLY A 198 0.86 -12.46 -29.27
C GLY A 198 1.32 -13.92 -29.43
N LYS A 199 2.07 -14.44 -28.46
CA LYS A 199 2.58 -15.82 -28.44
C LYS A 199 1.88 -16.76 -27.46
N SER A 200 0.95 -16.26 -26.64
CA SER A 200 0.29 -17.06 -25.58
C SER A 200 -1.14 -16.59 -25.36
N HIS A 201 -2.11 -17.40 -25.77
CA HIS A 201 -3.49 -17.24 -25.33
C HIS A 201 -3.54 -17.59 -23.84
N VAL A 202 -3.64 -16.60 -22.97
CA VAL A 202 -3.90 -16.81 -21.54
C VAL A 202 -5.39 -17.16 -21.42
N ALA A 203 -5.73 -18.43 -21.54
CA ALA A 203 -7.04 -18.94 -21.19
C ALA A 203 -7.26 -18.67 -19.69
N GLY A 204 -8.37 -18.03 -19.37
CA GLY A 204 -8.75 -17.73 -17.98
C GLY A 204 -8.72 -18.99 -17.12
N VAL A 205 -7.81 -19.03 -16.17
CA VAL A 205 -7.71 -20.12 -15.21
C VAL A 205 -8.89 -20.00 -14.25
N LYS A 206 -9.98 -20.74 -14.56
CA LYS A 206 -11.01 -21.04 -13.56
C LYS A 206 -10.32 -21.80 -12.43
N GLN A 207 -10.11 -21.14 -11.31
CA GLN A 207 -9.59 -21.77 -10.10
C GLN A 207 -10.55 -22.90 -9.70
N LYS A 208 -10.10 -24.16 -9.73
CA LYS A 208 -10.80 -25.27 -9.09
C LYS A 208 -10.91 -24.92 -7.61
N ILE A 209 -12.12 -24.69 -7.14
CA ILE A 209 -12.42 -24.56 -5.72
C ILE A 209 -12.13 -25.94 -5.12
N SER A 210 -11.04 -26.06 -4.38
CA SER A 210 -10.77 -27.26 -3.58
C SER A 210 -11.86 -27.37 -2.50
N GLU A 211 -12.21 -28.59 -2.13
CA GLU A 211 -13.09 -28.85 -0.99
C GLU A 211 -12.40 -28.36 0.30
N GLU A 212 -12.68 -27.12 0.66
CA GLU A 212 -12.18 -26.54 1.91
C GLU A 212 -13.17 -26.79 3.06
N LYS A 213 -12.62 -26.94 4.26
CA LYS A 213 -13.40 -27.07 5.51
C LYS A 213 -14.36 -25.87 5.63
N PRO A 214 -15.59 -26.09 6.13
CA PRO A 214 -16.53 -24.99 6.34
C PRO A 214 -15.94 -23.94 7.29
N PRO A 215 -16.32 -22.66 7.13
CA PRO A 215 -15.80 -21.59 7.99
C PRO A 215 -16.19 -21.84 9.45
N GLN A 216 -15.32 -21.44 10.37
CA GLN A 216 -15.58 -21.62 11.80
C GLN A 216 -16.82 -20.85 12.26
N PRO A 217 -17.60 -21.37 13.20
CA PRO A 217 -18.70 -20.62 13.82
C PRO A 217 -18.22 -19.26 14.33
N GLY A 218 -19.01 -18.19 14.09
CA GLY A 218 -18.66 -16.84 14.51
C GLY A 218 -17.66 -16.09 13.63
N TYR A 219 -17.25 -16.62 12.47
CA TYR A 219 -16.32 -15.95 11.56
C TYR A 219 -16.79 -14.56 11.13
N GLN A 220 -18.08 -14.35 10.91
CA GLN A 220 -18.65 -13.04 10.55
C GLN A 220 -18.39 -11.99 11.64
N ARG A 221 -18.65 -12.34 12.91
CA ARG A 221 -18.37 -11.47 14.06
C ARG A 221 -16.89 -11.07 14.08
N ARG A 222 -15.99 -12.03 13.89
CA ARG A 222 -14.54 -11.80 13.89
C ARG A 222 -14.09 -10.93 12.72
N LEU A 223 -14.63 -11.16 11.52
CA LEU A 223 -14.33 -10.31 10.35
C LEU A 223 -14.89 -8.88 10.53
N ILE A 224 -16.09 -8.72 11.08
CA ILE A 224 -16.66 -7.39 11.38
C ILE A 224 -15.80 -6.68 12.41
N ALA A 225 -15.38 -7.35 13.49
CA ALA A 225 -14.50 -6.76 14.49
C ALA A 225 -13.15 -6.34 13.89
N LEU A 226 -12.54 -7.18 13.03
CA LEU A 226 -11.32 -6.83 12.30
C LEU A 226 -11.54 -5.61 11.41
N LEU A 227 -12.62 -5.57 10.62
CA LEU A 227 -12.94 -4.42 9.77
C LEU A 227 -13.17 -3.15 10.59
N THR A 228 -13.82 -3.25 11.74
CA THR A 228 -13.99 -2.12 12.68
C THR A 228 -12.63 -1.60 13.17
N MET A 229 -11.70 -2.50 13.50
CA MET A 229 -10.35 -2.14 13.91
C MET A 229 -9.57 -1.45 12.77
N ILE A 230 -9.79 -1.87 11.53
CA ILE A 230 -9.16 -1.26 10.34
C ILE A 230 -9.78 0.10 10.04
N ILE A 231 -11.11 0.20 10.06
CA ILE A 231 -11.82 1.44 9.74
C ILE A 231 -11.46 2.52 10.76
N ILE A 232 -11.65 2.25 12.04
CA ILE A 232 -11.49 3.28 13.08
C ILE A 232 -10.01 3.41 13.46
N GLY A 233 -9.38 2.31 13.90
CA GLY A 233 -7.99 2.34 14.37
C GLY A 233 -6.99 2.58 13.25
N GLY A 234 -7.15 1.89 12.12
CA GLY A 234 -6.30 2.05 10.94
C GLY A 234 -6.45 3.42 10.29
N GLY A 235 -7.69 3.92 10.16
CA GLY A 235 -7.98 5.23 9.59
C GLY A 235 -7.41 6.38 10.43
N ALA A 236 -7.60 6.32 11.74
CA ALA A 236 -7.04 7.29 12.65
C ALA A 236 -5.49 7.29 12.59
N GLY A 237 -4.87 6.10 12.56
CA GLY A 237 -3.42 5.96 12.40
C GLY A 237 -2.90 6.47 11.06
N MET A 238 -3.61 6.20 9.95
CA MET A 238 -3.25 6.72 8.62
C MET A 238 -3.36 8.24 8.54
N SER A 239 -4.31 8.83 9.26
CA SER A 239 -4.39 10.29 9.39
C SER A 239 -3.11 10.87 9.99
N ILE A 240 -2.62 10.30 11.11
CA ILE A 240 -1.35 10.74 11.72
C ILE A 240 -0.18 10.58 10.75
N LEU A 241 -0.09 9.44 10.08
CA LEU A 241 0.98 9.21 9.11
C LEU A 241 0.97 10.24 7.97
N SER A 242 -0.23 10.64 7.51
CA SER A 242 -0.39 11.66 6.45
C SER A 242 0.14 13.04 6.85
N PHE A 243 0.07 13.38 8.14
CA PHE A 243 0.54 14.66 8.67
C PHE A 243 1.94 14.61 9.30
N LEU A 244 2.60 13.47 9.24
CA LEU A 244 3.87 13.27 9.93
C LEU A 244 4.97 14.24 9.44
N THR A 245 4.99 14.52 8.12
CA THR A 245 5.94 15.52 7.55
C THR A 245 5.64 16.92 8.05
N LEU A 246 4.37 17.31 8.13
CA LEU A 246 3.96 18.61 8.65
C LEU A 246 4.24 18.74 10.16
N PHE A 247 4.09 17.67 10.93
CA PHE A 247 4.50 17.64 12.34
C PHE A 247 6.01 17.89 12.48
N MET A 248 6.81 17.21 11.65
CA MET A 248 8.27 17.38 11.70
C MET A 248 8.71 18.80 11.29
N THR A 249 8.02 19.44 10.33
CA THR A 249 8.35 20.83 9.94
C THR A 249 7.85 21.84 10.95
N ASP A 250 6.62 21.75 11.38
CA ASP A 250 5.94 22.83 12.11
C ASP A 250 6.19 22.78 13.63
N GLU A 251 6.31 21.57 14.20
CA GLU A 251 6.54 21.40 15.65
C GLU A 251 8.00 21.10 15.99
N LEU A 252 8.71 20.37 15.13
CA LEU A 252 10.10 20.00 15.41
C LEU A 252 11.13 20.87 14.68
N GLY A 253 10.70 21.78 13.79
CA GLY A 253 11.58 22.68 13.08
C GLY A 253 12.47 22.04 12.02
N ALA A 254 12.08 20.87 11.50
CA ALA A 254 12.79 20.22 10.41
C ALA A 254 12.59 20.99 9.10
N SER A 255 13.59 21.00 8.20
CA SER A 255 13.37 21.49 6.84
C SER A 255 12.40 20.56 6.08
N ASN A 256 11.78 21.07 5.02
CA ASN A 256 10.87 20.27 4.17
C ASN A 256 11.58 19.03 3.62
N GLU A 257 12.85 19.16 3.25
CA GLU A 257 13.68 18.08 2.74
C GLU A 257 13.98 17.05 3.81
N LEU A 258 14.35 17.47 5.02
CA LEU A 258 14.61 16.55 6.12
C LEU A 258 13.35 15.79 6.51
N ALA A 259 12.23 16.47 6.68
CA ALA A 259 10.94 15.87 7.01
C ALA A 259 10.49 14.86 5.97
N GLY A 260 10.59 15.20 4.68
CA GLY A 260 10.29 14.28 3.59
C GLY A 260 11.20 13.05 3.57
N GLY A 261 12.51 13.24 3.75
CA GLY A 261 13.50 12.16 3.81
C GLY A 261 13.32 11.22 4.98
N LEU A 262 12.93 11.72 6.15
CA LEU A 262 12.70 10.92 7.37
C LEU A 262 11.54 9.92 7.22
N LEU A 263 10.60 10.13 6.29
CA LEU A 263 9.58 9.12 5.97
C LEU A 263 10.18 7.80 5.48
N SER A 264 11.37 7.84 4.87
CA SER A 264 12.05 6.61 4.46
C SER A 264 12.36 5.69 5.63
N ILE A 265 12.54 6.23 6.84
CA ILE A 265 12.74 5.42 8.05
C ILE A 265 11.50 4.58 8.33
N VAL A 266 10.30 5.16 8.22
CA VAL A 266 9.03 4.41 8.41
C VAL A 266 8.93 3.28 7.39
N PHE A 267 9.23 3.54 6.13
CA PHE A 267 9.06 2.55 5.06
C PHE A 267 10.24 1.57 4.91
N SER A 268 11.38 1.81 5.58
CA SER A 268 12.57 0.95 5.53
C SER A 268 12.28 -0.50 5.95
N SER A 269 11.45 -0.68 6.95
CA SER A 269 11.06 -2.01 7.45
C SER A 269 10.22 -2.81 6.44
N GLY A 270 9.54 -2.16 5.51
CA GLY A 270 8.75 -2.81 4.46
C GLY A 270 9.58 -3.69 3.52
N LEU A 271 10.90 -3.46 3.43
CA LEU A 271 11.80 -4.24 2.59
C LEU A 271 12.07 -5.64 3.14
N TRP A 272 12.10 -5.82 4.45
CA TRP A 272 12.59 -7.03 5.09
C TRP A 272 11.72 -7.58 6.22
N ALA A 273 10.87 -6.77 6.85
CA ALA A 273 10.11 -7.18 8.03
C ALA A 273 8.81 -7.96 7.72
N GLY A 274 8.33 -7.97 6.46
CA GLY A 274 7.15 -8.76 6.07
C GLY A 274 7.28 -10.26 6.44
N PRO A 275 8.39 -10.93 6.12
CA PRO A 275 8.62 -12.32 6.53
C PRO A 275 8.60 -12.54 8.05
N LEU A 276 8.99 -11.54 8.85
CA LEU A 276 8.87 -11.62 10.32
C LEU A 276 7.41 -11.68 10.77
N GLY A 277 6.52 -10.93 10.09
CA GLY A 277 5.09 -10.99 10.35
C GLY A 277 4.54 -12.40 10.13
N GLY A 278 4.89 -13.04 9.01
CA GLY A 278 4.56 -14.44 8.74
C GLY A 278 5.08 -15.37 9.83
N TYR A 279 6.37 -15.29 10.16
CA TYR A 279 7.00 -16.11 11.21
C TYR A 279 6.32 -15.93 12.59
N PHE A 280 6.00 -14.69 12.97
CA PHE A 280 5.30 -14.45 14.23
C PHE A 280 3.86 -14.96 14.21
N SER A 281 3.18 -14.83 13.07
CA SER A 281 1.84 -15.40 12.88
C SER A 281 1.86 -16.92 13.04
N ASP A 282 2.83 -17.59 12.42
CA ASP A 282 2.97 -19.05 12.49
C ASP A 282 3.31 -19.53 13.90
N ARG A 283 4.14 -18.79 14.65
CA ARG A 283 4.60 -19.19 15.97
C ARG A 283 3.64 -18.83 17.09
N PHE A 284 3.00 -17.68 17.04
CA PHE A 284 2.19 -17.11 18.12
C PHE A 284 0.70 -17.00 17.79
N GLY A 285 0.34 -17.26 16.54
CA GLY A 285 -1.01 -17.12 16.01
C GLY A 285 -1.33 -15.71 15.50
N SER A 286 -2.04 -15.63 14.37
CA SER A 286 -2.39 -14.36 13.71
C SER A 286 -3.20 -13.42 14.60
N VAL A 287 -4.13 -13.97 15.38
CA VAL A 287 -4.98 -13.20 16.31
C VAL A 287 -4.17 -12.38 17.31
N ARG A 288 -3.23 -13.04 18.01
CA ARG A 288 -2.39 -12.38 19.02
C ARG A 288 -1.57 -11.26 18.42
N ILE A 289 -0.97 -11.50 17.25
CA ILE A 289 -0.12 -10.51 16.59
C ILE A 289 -0.96 -9.32 16.10
N VAL A 290 -2.16 -9.53 15.56
CA VAL A 290 -3.08 -8.44 15.17
C VAL A 290 -3.44 -7.57 16.37
N ILE A 291 -3.74 -8.17 17.53
CA ILE A 291 -4.07 -7.42 18.76
C ILE A 291 -2.83 -6.66 19.26
N ILE A 292 -1.69 -7.33 19.40
CA ILE A 292 -0.45 -6.72 19.91
C ILE A 292 -0.02 -5.54 19.02
N THR A 293 0.01 -5.72 17.70
CA THR A 293 0.38 -4.65 16.77
C THR A 293 -0.63 -3.50 16.79
N GLY A 294 -1.92 -3.79 17.04
CA GLY A 294 -2.95 -2.77 17.24
C GLY A 294 -2.67 -1.91 18.51
N LEU A 295 -2.35 -2.54 19.63
CA LEU A 295 -2.01 -1.85 20.89
C LEU A 295 -0.70 -1.06 20.74
N ILE A 296 0.33 -1.65 20.12
CA ILE A 296 1.60 -0.98 19.85
C ILE A 296 1.37 0.27 18.99
N SER A 297 0.47 0.23 17.99
CA SER A 297 0.15 1.42 17.16
C SER A 297 -0.31 2.60 18.01
N GLY A 298 -1.19 2.39 18.97
CA GLY A 298 -1.66 3.45 19.88
C GLY A 298 -0.52 4.02 20.74
N ALA A 299 0.31 3.15 21.31
CA ALA A 299 1.47 3.56 22.11
C ALA A 299 2.49 4.37 21.30
N ILE A 300 2.76 3.97 20.06
CA ILE A 300 3.67 4.70 19.15
C ILE A 300 3.13 6.08 18.83
N ILE A 301 1.83 6.21 18.53
CA ILE A 301 1.21 7.50 18.25
C ILE A 301 1.33 8.41 19.47
N TYR A 302 1.10 7.89 20.68
CA TYR A 302 1.29 8.66 21.91
C TYR A 302 2.75 9.06 22.14
N ALA A 303 3.70 8.20 21.78
CA ALA A 303 5.13 8.49 21.91
C ALA A 303 5.60 9.71 21.08
N LEU A 304 4.84 10.10 20.03
CA LEU A 304 5.12 11.32 19.26
C LEU A 304 5.05 12.61 20.11
N HIS A 305 4.42 12.56 21.29
CA HIS A 305 4.47 13.69 22.24
C HIS A 305 5.86 14.00 22.78
N PHE A 306 6.72 13.01 22.86
CA PHE A 306 7.98 13.08 23.59
C PHE A 306 9.21 13.10 22.67
N VAL A 307 8.98 13.12 21.34
CA VAL A 307 10.07 13.14 20.38
C VAL A 307 10.61 14.56 20.17
N SER A 308 11.91 14.65 20.00
CA SER A 308 12.59 15.80 19.44
C SER A 308 13.28 15.39 18.14
N LEU A 309 13.66 16.36 17.32
CA LEU A 309 14.42 16.10 16.11
C LEU A 309 15.75 15.41 16.46
N GLY A 310 15.91 14.14 16.09
CA GLY A 310 17.09 13.32 16.39
C GLY A 310 16.76 11.86 16.69
N PRO A 311 17.62 11.16 17.46
CA PRO A 311 17.54 9.69 17.63
C PRO A 311 16.21 9.18 18.17
N THR A 312 15.53 9.93 19.05
CA THR A 312 14.21 9.53 19.59
C THR A 312 13.16 9.50 18.52
N LEU A 313 13.09 10.51 17.65
CA LEU A 313 12.20 10.52 16.50
C LEU A 313 12.52 9.35 15.55
N TYR A 314 13.81 9.13 15.21
CA TYR A 314 14.20 8.07 14.29
C TYR A 314 13.79 6.69 14.81
N LEU A 315 13.95 6.46 16.12
CA LEU A 315 13.51 5.22 16.75
C LEU A 315 11.98 5.03 16.66
N VAL A 316 11.21 6.08 16.97
CA VAL A 316 9.74 6.01 16.91
C VAL A 316 9.27 5.77 15.48
N LEU A 317 9.85 6.44 14.47
CA LEU A 317 9.55 6.23 13.06
C LEU A 317 9.89 4.81 12.61
N PHE A 318 11.04 4.28 13.04
CA PHE A 318 11.45 2.91 12.72
C PHE A 318 10.52 1.87 13.33
N ILE A 319 10.16 2.03 14.62
CA ILE A 319 9.21 1.12 15.29
C ILE A 319 7.83 1.20 14.65
N GLN A 320 7.38 2.38 14.23
CA GLN A 320 6.13 2.54 13.47
C GLN A 320 6.17 1.75 12.17
N GLY A 321 7.24 1.89 11.41
CA GLY A 321 7.41 1.15 10.16
C GLY A 321 7.47 -0.36 10.36
N LEU A 322 8.19 -0.82 11.38
CA LEU A 322 8.29 -2.23 11.74
C LEU A 322 6.90 -2.80 12.12
N ASN A 323 6.15 -2.07 12.93
CA ASN A 323 4.81 -2.46 13.34
C ASN A 323 3.85 -2.56 12.13
N MET A 324 3.93 -1.61 11.18
CA MET A 324 3.14 -1.65 9.94
C MET A 324 3.51 -2.85 9.06
N ALA A 325 4.81 -3.09 8.86
CA ALA A 325 5.32 -4.16 8.01
C ALA A 325 5.00 -5.56 8.54
N ILE A 326 4.99 -5.74 9.87
CA ILE A 326 4.57 -6.99 10.54
C ILE A 326 3.05 -7.17 10.44
N ARG A 327 2.27 -6.10 10.69
CA ARG A 327 0.81 -6.19 10.81
C ARG A 327 0.13 -6.58 9.49
N MET A 328 0.60 -6.06 8.35
CA MET A 328 -0.06 -6.25 7.05
C MET A 328 -0.20 -7.74 6.68
N PRO A 329 0.88 -8.56 6.56
CA PRO A 329 0.75 -9.96 6.20
C PRO A 329 -0.02 -10.77 7.24
N VAL A 330 0.10 -10.45 8.52
CA VAL A 330 -0.62 -11.13 9.60
C VAL A 330 -2.12 -10.90 9.51
N THR A 331 -2.54 -9.67 9.17
CA THR A 331 -3.96 -9.36 8.94
C THR A 331 -4.51 -10.16 7.76
N GLU A 332 -3.74 -10.32 6.69
CA GLU A 332 -4.13 -11.13 5.54
C GLU A 332 -4.25 -12.62 5.92
N VAL A 333 -3.31 -13.16 6.68
CA VAL A 333 -3.39 -14.54 7.21
C VAL A 333 -4.63 -14.72 8.08
N PHE A 334 -4.94 -13.75 8.95
CA PHE A 334 -6.16 -13.79 9.75
C PHE A 334 -7.43 -13.82 8.87
N ILE A 335 -7.52 -12.95 7.86
CA ILE A 335 -8.65 -12.95 6.92
C ILE A 335 -8.75 -14.30 6.20
N MET A 336 -7.63 -14.84 5.73
CA MET A 336 -7.58 -16.15 5.07
C MET A 336 -8.11 -17.29 5.95
N SER A 337 -7.77 -17.24 7.24
CA SER A 337 -8.21 -18.27 8.21
C SER A 337 -9.70 -18.20 8.54
N GLN A 338 -10.32 -17.03 8.43
CA GLN A 338 -11.72 -16.79 8.80
C GLN A 338 -12.66 -16.81 7.58
N ALA A 339 -12.18 -16.37 6.40
CA ALA A 339 -13.02 -16.18 5.22
C ALA A 339 -13.42 -17.50 4.56
N PRO A 340 -14.76 -17.72 4.29
CA PRO A 340 -15.20 -18.88 3.51
C PRO A 340 -14.56 -18.88 2.11
N ALA A 341 -14.16 -20.04 1.60
CA ALA A 341 -13.54 -20.17 0.28
C ALA A 341 -14.32 -19.49 -0.85
N LYS A 342 -15.65 -19.65 -0.85
CA LYS A 342 -16.57 -19.05 -1.83
C LYS A 342 -16.54 -17.51 -1.89
N SER A 343 -16.31 -16.85 -0.74
CA SER A 343 -16.39 -15.38 -0.61
C SER A 343 -15.03 -14.74 -0.29
N ARG A 344 -13.96 -15.52 -0.27
CA ARG A 344 -12.61 -15.05 0.12
C ARG A 344 -12.15 -13.86 -0.70
N SER A 345 -12.23 -13.96 -2.03
CA SER A 345 -11.86 -12.85 -2.93
C SER A 345 -12.69 -11.59 -2.68
N THR A 346 -14.00 -11.74 -2.42
CA THR A 346 -14.88 -10.61 -2.09
C THR A 346 -14.48 -9.97 -0.77
N ILE A 347 -14.17 -10.78 0.26
CA ILE A 347 -13.75 -10.28 1.58
C ILE A 347 -12.42 -9.55 1.49
N PHE A 348 -11.45 -10.05 0.70
CA PHE A 348 -10.21 -9.33 0.42
C PHE A 348 -10.46 -8.02 -0.34
N GLY A 349 -11.35 -8.02 -1.34
CA GLY A 349 -11.75 -6.80 -2.04
C GLY A 349 -12.33 -5.75 -1.09
N VAL A 350 -13.22 -6.17 -0.19
CA VAL A 350 -13.77 -5.30 0.86
C VAL A 350 -12.66 -4.78 1.79
N TYR A 351 -11.75 -5.64 2.22
CA TYR A 351 -10.62 -5.27 3.07
C TYR A 351 -9.74 -4.18 2.44
N TYR A 352 -9.24 -4.39 1.22
CA TYR A 352 -8.37 -3.43 0.54
C TYR A 352 -9.09 -2.12 0.21
N SER A 353 -10.33 -2.18 -0.26
CA SER A 353 -11.14 -0.98 -0.51
C SER A 353 -11.38 -0.20 0.78
N THR A 354 -11.72 -0.91 1.88
CA THR A 354 -11.90 -0.31 3.19
C THR A 354 -10.63 0.41 3.65
N MET A 355 -9.46 -0.19 3.52
CA MET A 355 -8.20 0.46 3.90
C MET A 355 -7.98 1.79 3.16
N GLN A 356 -8.23 1.83 1.86
CA GLN A 356 -8.03 3.05 1.06
C GLN A 356 -9.06 4.13 1.36
N TYR A 357 -10.36 3.79 1.39
CA TYR A 357 -11.42 4.76 1.70
C TYR A 357 -11.29 5.30 3.13
N THR A 358 -10.88 4.47 4.06
CA THR A 358 -10.69 4.86 5.47
C THR A 358 -9.62 5.94 5.59
N GLY A 359 -8.45 5.76 4.96
CA GLY A 359 -7.41 6.80 4.91
C GLY A 359 -7.94 8.10 4.30
N ALA A 360 -8.68 8.02 3.20
CA ALA A 360 -9.25 9.19 2.52
C ALA A 360 -10.25 9.98 3.41
N ILE A 361 -11.04 9.29 4.25
CA ILE A 361 -12.05 9.92 5.11
C ILE A 361 -11.41 10.49 6.38
N PHE A 362 -10.55 9.73 7.05
CA PHE A 362 -9.98 10.14 8.33
C PHE A 362 -8.90 11.23 8.19
N THR A 363 -8.22 11.34 7.06
CA THR A 363 -7.18 12.36 6.88
C THR A 363 -7.74 13.80 6.95
N PRO A 364 -8.85 14.18 6.28
CA PRO A 364 -9.45 15.50 6.47
C PRO A 364 -9.93 15.78 7.90
N LEU A 365 -10.47 14.76 8.57
CA LEU A 365 -10.86 14.88 9.98
C LEU A 365 -9.64 15.18 10.86
N GLY A 366 -8.52 14.48 10.63
CA GLY A 366 -7.26 14.76 11.33
C GLY A 366 -6.73 16.16 11.04
N GLY A 367 -6.77 16.61 9.77
CA GLY A 367 -6.39 17.97 9.38
C GLY A 367 -7.20 19.05 10.10
N TYR A 368 -8.51 18.86 10.17
CA TYR A 368 -9.41 19.76 10.92
C TYR A 368 -9.08 19.77 12.43
N LEU A 369 -8.84 18.59 13.03
CA LEU A 369 -8.51 18.50 14.45
C LEU A 369 -7.15 19.12 14.76
N ILE A 370 -6.14 18.93 13.91
CA ILE A 370 -4.82 19.55 14.06
C ILE A 370 -4.93 21.06 13.95
N GLU A 371 -5.70 21.56 12.97
CA GLU A 371 -5.89 23.01 12.79
C GLU A 371 -6.57 23.67 14.01
N ARG A 372 -7.51 22.96 14.63
CA ARG A 372 -8.30 23.52 15.74
C ARG A 372 -7.65 23.34 17.11
N PHE A 373 -6.97 22.21 17.33
CA PHE A 373 -6.50 21.78 18.64
C PHE A 373 -5.01 21.46 18.70
N GLY A 374 -4.30 21.50 17.56
CA GLY A 374 -2.88 21.20 17.46
C GLY A 374 -2.56 19.69 17.38
N PHE A 375 -1.29 19.40 17.07
CA PHE A 375 -0.79 18.03 16.89
C PHE A 375 -0.88 17.20 18.18
N HIS A 376 -0.54 17.74 19.32
CA HIS A 376 -0.54 17.03 20.58
C HIS A 376 -1.92 16.51 20.98
N PHE A 377 -2.95 17.35 20.81
CA PHE A 377 -4.34 16.90 21.01
C PHE A 377 -4.68 15.75 20.05
N CYS A 378 -4.32 15.89 18.77
CA CYS A 378 -4.61 14.89 17.75
C CYS A 378 -3.91 13.55 18.05
N PHE A 379 -2.67 13.57 18.52
CA PHE A 379 -1.94 12.36 18.94
C PHE A 379 -2.61 11.69 20.13
N THR A 380 -3.00 12.44 21.15
CA THR A 380 -3.71 11.89 22.34
C THR A 380 -5.03 11.27 21.92
N ALA A 381 -5.88 12.01 21.20
CA ALA A 381 -7.20 11.56 20.79
C ALA A 381 -7.09 10.31 19.91
N THR A 382 -6.18 10.32 18.92
CA THR A 382 -5.96 9.17 18.02
C THR A 382 -5.41 7.96 18.77
N SER A 383 -4.44 8.15 19.68
CA SER A 383 -3.90 7.07 20.51
C SER A 383 -5.01 6.41 21.34
N ILE A 384 -5.82 7.20 22.03
CA ILE A 384 -6.95 6.71 22.85
C ILE A 384 -7.93 5.91 21.97
N VAL A 385 -8.33 6.45 20.81
CA VAL A 385 -9.24 5.79 19.88
C VAL A 385 -8.65 4.45 19.40
N VAL A 386 -7.39 4.44 18.97
CA VAL A 386 -6.70 3.23 18.51
C VAL A 386 -6.63 2.17 19.60
N LEU A 387 -6.27 2.56 20.83
CA LEU A 387 -6.18 1.65 21.97
C LEU A 387 -7.55 1.09 22.37
N ILE A 388 -8.58 1.95 22.49
CA ILE A 388 -9.95 1.51 22.82
C ILE A 388 -10.44 0.52 21.76
N VAL A 389 -10.29 0.85 20.48
CA VAL A 389 -10.74 -0.02 19.40
C VAL A 389 -9.96 -1.34 19.40
N ALA A 390 -8.64 -1.32 19.61
CA ALA A 390 -7.85 -2.55 19.70
C ALA A 390 -8.30 -3.43 20.87
N VAL A 391 -8.55 -2.84 22.05
CA VAL A 391 -9.04 -3.56 23.23
C VAL A 391 -10.44 -4.10 23.00
N VAL A 392 -11.39 -3.26 22.57
CA VAL A 392 -12.79 -3.69 22.35
C VAL A 392 -12.88 -4.78 21.31
N THR A 393 -12.21 -4.62 20.16
CA THR A 393 -12.24 -5.62 19.09
C THR A 393 -11.54 -6.91 19.49
N SER A 394 -10.54 -6.87 20.39
CA SER A 394 -9.86 -8.06 20.88
C SER A 394 -10.81 -9.07 21.52
N PHE A 395 -11.85 -8.61 22.26
CA PHE A 395 -12.87 -9.47 22.88
C PHE A 395 -13.72 -10.24 21.85
N PHE A 396 -13.78 -9.76 20.62
CA PHE A 396 -14.55 -10.38 19.54
C PHE A 396 -13.71 -11.30 18.62
N ILE A 397 -12.38 -11.22 18.69
CA ILE A 397 -11.50 -11.99 17.83
C ILE A 397 -10.62 -13.01 18.58
N TYR A 398 -10.50 -12.91 19.93
CA TYR A 398 -9.58 -13.72 20.72
C TYR A 398 -9.86 -15.23 20.64
N ASP A 399 -11.10 -15.64 20.40
CA ASP A 399 -11.52 -17.03 20.29
C ASP A 399 -11.32 -17.65 18.89
N ALA A 400 -10.75 -16.88 17.96
CA ALA A 400 -10.42 -17.41 16.65
C ALA A 400 -9.29 -18.44 16.76
N LYS A 401 -9.53 -19.62 16.17
CA LYS A 401 -8.49 -20.65 16.02
C LYS A 401 -7.83 -20.49 14.65
N ASP A 402 -6.51 -20.43 14.64
CA ASP A 402 -5.76 -20.51 13.40
C ASP A 402 -5.79 -21.96 12.89
N ASN A 403 -6.57 -22.24 11.85
CA ASN A 403 -6.69 -23.58 11.27
C ASN A 403 -5.41 -24.07 10.57
N TYR A 404 -4.38 -23.28 10.52
CA TYR A 404 -3.13 -23.60 9.80
C TYR A 404 -2.21 -24.58 10.55
N HIS A 405 -2.38 -24.75 11.87
CA HIS A 405 -1.52 -25.60 12.70
C HIS A 405 -2.04 -27.02 12.98
N ALA A 406 -3.10 -27.47 12.29
CA ALA A 406 -3.70 -28.79 12.55
C ALA A 406 -3.08 -29.94 11.74
N GLU A 407 -2.06 -29.71 10.93
CA GLU A 407 -1.45 -30.72 10.03
C GLU A 407 0.10 -30.70 10.00
N THR A 408 0.75 -30.43 11.15
CA THR A 408 2.20 -30.72 11.29
C THR A 408 2.43 -31.72 12.39
#